data_3280c90e2b72c1d586504b2372e266af
#
_entry.id   3280c90e2b72c1d586504b2372e266af
#
_cell.length_a   1.000
_cell.length_b   1.000
_cell.length_c   1.000
_cell.angle_alpha   90.00
_cell.angle_beta   90.00
_cell.angle_gamma   90.00
#
_symmetry.space_group_name_H-M   'P 1'
#
loop_
_entity.id
_entity.type
_entity.pdbx_description
1 polymer ?
#
loop_
_entity_poly.entity_id
_entity_poly.type
_entity_poly.pdbx_seq_one_letter_code
_entity_poly.pdbx_strand_id
1 'polypeptide(L)'
;MKAGIYIVFEGIVGSGKTTQSKLLLERLKKEFPHKKIIRTREPGGSEIAGAIRKIVQATEFEEEMNPICEAYLYAAARAHTLREIVQPALKEGTVVISDRSYLTSVAYQGAGRGLDTKLIMEINKVAIDGMIPIGRGQRELIIG
;
A
#
# COMPACT_ATOMS: atom_id res chain seq x y z
N MET A 1 -11.28 22.82 2.54
CA MET A 1 -9.94 22.23 2.36
C MET A 1 -9.96 21.36 1.12
N LYS A 2 -8.94 21.45 0.22
CA LYS A 2 -8.86 20.54 -0.94
C LYS A 2 -8.50 19.14 -0.43
N ALA A 3 -9.27 18.12 -0.80
CA ALA A 3 -8.96 16.74 -0.47
C ALA A 3 -7.61 16.32 -1.07
N GLY A 4 -6.82 15.54 -0.34
CA GLY A 4 -5.60 14.94 -0.85
C GLY A 4 -5.87 13.96 -2.00
N ILE A 5 -4.83 13.57 -2.70
CA ILE A 5 -4.90 12.61 -3.81
C ILE A 5 -4.06 11.39 -3.44
N TYR A 6 -4.64 10.20 -3.55
CA TYR A 6 -3.94 8.94 -3.34
C TYR A 6 -3.75 8.24 -4.69
N ILE A 7 -2.48 8.05 -5.08
CA ILE A 7 -2.07 7.42 -6.34
C ILE A 7 -1.38 6.11 -6.00
N VAL A 8 -1.83 5.01 -6.59
CA VAL A 8 -1.31 3.67 -6.33
C VAL A 8 -0.74 3.06 -7.61
N PHE A 9 0.46 2.51 -7.50
CA PHE A 9 1.08 1.69 -8.53
C PHE A 9 0.93 0.22 -8.18
N GLU A 10 0.23 -0.53 -9.02
CA GLU A 10 0.08 -1.98 -8.92
C GLU A 10 0.70 -2.70 -10.10
N GLY A 11 0.99 -3.98 -9.97
CA GLY A 11 1.53 -4.83 -11.02
C GLY A 11 2.46 -5.91 -10.48
N ILE A 12 2.88 -6.82 -11.34
CA ILE A 12 3.79 -7.94 -11.00
C ILE A 12 5.19 -7.47 -10.60
N VAL A 13 5.96 -8.34 -9.96
CA VAL A 13 7.38 -8.08 -9.67
C VAL A 13 8.13 -7.79 -10.98
N GLY A 14 9.00 -6.77 -10.97
CA GLY A 14 9.76 -6.37 -12.14
C GLY A 14 9.06 -5.44 -13.13
N SER A 15 7.76 -5.13 -12.96
CA SER A 15 7.01 -4.25 -13.90
C SER A 15 7.37 -2.75 -13.81
N GLY A 16 8.36 -2.37 -13.03
CA GLY A 16 8.86 -0.99 -12.97
C GLY A 16 8.11 -0.05 -12.00
N LYS A 17 7.15 -0.55 -11.20
CA LYS A 17 6.36 0.28 -10.25
C LYS A 17 7.20 1.23 -9.39
N THR A 18 8.25 0.69 -8.78
CA THR A 18 9.13 1.47 -7.90
C THR A 18 9.82 2.59 -8.66
N THR A 19 10.26 2.33 -9.89
CA THR A 19 10.88 3.33 -10.77
C THR A 19 9.87 4.39 -11.17
N GLN A 20 8.70 3.98 -11.66
CA GLN A 20 7.65 4.91 -12.10
C GLN A 20 7.10 5.77 -10.96
N SER A 21 6.91 5.20 -9.78
CA SER A 21 6.45 5.96 -8.61
C SER A 21 7.48 7.00 -8.13
N LYS A 22 8.79 6.72 -8.28
CA LYS A 22 9.86 7.70 -8.00
C LYS A 22 9.88 8.82 -9.05
N LEU A 23 9.83 8.47 -10.34
CA LEU A 23 9.80 9.44 -11.43
C LEU A 23 8.59 10.36 -11.34
N LEU A 24 7.42 9.81 -11.00
CA LEU A 24 6.22 10.60 -10.77
C LEU A 24 6.39 11.57 -9.60
N LEU A 25 6.96 11.11 -8.48
CA LEU A 25 7.26 11.97 -7.33
C LEU A 25 8.13 13.17 -7.73
N GLU A 26 9.24 12.91 -8.43
CA GLU A 26 10.18 13.94 -8.87
C GLU A 26 9.50 14.94 -9.83
N ARG A 27 8.75 14.44 -10.80
CA ARG A 27 8.03 15.26 -11.76
C ARG A 27 7.00 16.15 -11.08
N LEU A 28 6.16 15.58 -10.22
CA LEU A 28 5.12 16.34 -9.51
C LEU A 28 5.72 17.39 -8.57
N LYS A 29 6.82 17.11 -7.88
CA LYS A 29 7.53 18.09 -7.06
C LYS A 29 8.07 19.26 -7.88
N LYS A 30 8.55 18.99 -9.10
CA LYS A 30 9.03 20.03 -10.02
C LYS A 30 7.89 20.89 -10.57
N GLU A 31 6.79 20.26 -10.99
CA GLU A 31 5.64 20.96 -11.58
C GLU A 31 4.79 21.70 -10.52
N PHE A 32 4.75 21.18 -9.28
CA PHE A 32 3.94 21.73 -8.19
C PHE A 32 4.78 21.96 -6.92
N PRO A 33 5.74 22.91 -6.95
CA PRO A 33 6.72 23.10 -5.86
C PRO A 33 6.08 23.49 -4.51
N HIS A 34 4.87 24.05 -4.53
CA HIS A 34 4.13 24.43 -3.31
C HIS A 34 3.20 23.31 -2.78
N LYS A 35 3.11 22.18 -3.47
CA LYS A 35 2.32 21.04 -3.03
C LYS A 35 3.16 20.10 -2.17
N LYS A 36 2.59 19.67 -1.04
CA LYS A 36 3.15 18.56 -0.26
C LYS A 36 2.89 17.24 -1.01
N ILE A 37 3.94 16.54 -1.36
CA ILE A 37 3.87 15.28 -2.11
C ILE A 37 4.78 14.29 -1.41
N ILE A 38 4.24 13.15 -1.01
CA ILE A 38 4.98 12.08 -0.36
C ILE A 38 4.87 10.78 -1.15
N ARG A 39 5.84 9.91 -0.95
CA ARG A 39 5.82 8.55 -1.48
C ARG A 39 5.91 7.56 -0.33
N THR A 40 5.09 6.54 -0.40
CA THR A 40 5.08 5.39 0.50
C THR A 40 5.12 4.09 -0.29
N ARG A 41 5.07 2.96 0.40
CA ARG A 41 4.97 1.64 -0.19
C ARG A 41 4.29 0.66 0.75
N GLU A 42 3.73 -0.41 0.21
CA GLU A 42 3.14 -1.50 0.98
C GLU A 42 3.77 -2.86 0.61
N PRO A 43 4.22 -3.64 1.62
CA PRO A 43 4.39 -3.27 3.02
C PRO A 43 5.64 -2.42 3.25
N GLY A 44 5.69 -1.65 4.35
CA GLY A 44 6.92 -1.00 4.81
C GLY A 44 6.98 0.52 4.65
N GLY A 45 5.84 1.21 4.64
CA GLY A 45 5.77 2.67 4.55
C GLY A 45 6.20 3.43 5.81
N SER A 46 6.28 2.75 6.95
CA SER A 46 6.73 3.29 8.25
C SER A 46 7.79 2.39 8.86
N GLU A 47 8.36 2.79 9.99
CA GLU A 47 9.34 1.99 10.72
C GLU A 47 8.76 0.65 11.18
N ILE A 48 7.57 0.67 11.83
CA ILE A 48 6.87 -0.55 12.29
C ILE A 48 6.47 -1.42 11.10
N ALA A 49 5.87 -0.84 10.06
CA ALA A 49 5.51 -1.59 8.87
C ALA A 49 6.75 -2.16 8.14
N GLY A 50 7.88 -1.47 8.23
CA GLY A 50 9.18 -1.95 7.76
C GLY A 50 9.71 -3.15 8.54
N ALA A 51 9.54 -3.17 9.86
CA ALA A 51 9.88 -4.30 10.71
C ALA A 51 9.02 -5.53 10.38
N ILE A 52 7.72 -5.34 10.25
CA ILE A 52 6.79 -6.40 9.82
C ILE A 52 7.20 -6.95 8.44
N ARG A 53 7.55 -6.06 7.49
CA ARG A 53 8.03 -6.47 6.18
C ARG A 53 9.26 -7.38 6.26
N LYS A 54 10.22 -7.07 7.14
CA LYS A 54 11.41 -7.91 7.33
C LYS A 54 11.02 -9.32 7.77
N ILE A 55 10.08 -9.45 8.70
CA ILE A 55 9.58 -10.75 9.16
C ILE A 55 8.90 -11.53 8.03
N VAL A 56 8.00 -10.88 7.27
CA VAL A 56 7.26 -11.54 6.18
C VAL A 56 8.18 -11.97 5.03
N GLN A 57 9.27 -11.26 4.80
CA GLN A 57 10.22 -11.52 3.71
C GLN A 57 11.49 -12.21 4.19
N ALA A 58 11.56 -12.61 5.45
CA ALA A 58 12.70 -13.33 5.99
C ALA A 58 12.86 -14.71 5.33
N THR A 59 14.09 -15.07 5.06
CA THR A 59 14.46 -16.37 4.49
C THR A 59 15.34 -17.17 5.43
N GLU A 60 15.57 -16.64 6.64
CA GLU A 60 16.41 -17.25 7.67
C GLU A 60 15.68 -18.25 8.56
N PHE A 61 14.34 -18.35 8.45
CA PHE A 61 13.55 -19.30 9.23
C PHE A 61 13.56 -20.67 8.54
N GLU A 62 13.75 -21.73 9.34
CA GLU A 62 13.66 -23.11 8.86
C GLU A 62 12.22 -23.56 8.60
N GLU A 63 11.25 -22.96 9.29
CA GLU A 63 9.82 -23.20 9.10
C GLU A 63 9.22 -22.32 7.99
N GLU A 64 8.23 -22.86 7.29
CA GLU A 64 7.44 -22.09 6.35
C GLU A 64 6.37 -21.27 7.05
N MET A 65 6.26 -19.99 6.68
CA MET A 65 5.21 -19.12 7.22
C MET A 65 3.83 -19.59 6.73
N ASN A 66 2.92 -19.82 7.68
CA ASN A 66 1.54 -20.16 7.36
C ASN A 66 0.88 -19.04 6.54
N PRO A 67 0.18 -19.34 5.41
CA PRO A 67 -0.44 -18.35 4.54
C PRO A 67 -1.39 -17.37 5.24
N ILE A 68 -2.13 -17.82 6.25
CA ILE A 68 -3.01 -16.96 7.05
C ILE A 68 -2.19 -15.98 7.90
N CYS A 69 -1.11 -16.45 8.53
CA CYS A 69 -0.19 -15.61 9.29
C CYS A 69 0.41 -14.52 8.37
N GLU A 70 0.88 -14.91 7.17
CA GLU A 70 1.38 -13.99 6.16
C GLU A 70 0.36 -12.92 5.81
N ALA A 71 -0.90 -13.31 5.56
CA ALA A 71 -1.98 -12.38 5.23
C ALA A 71 -2.26 -11.36 6.35
N TYR A 72 -2.27 -11.81 7.62
CA TYR A 72 -2.44 -10.92 8.77
C TYR A 72 -1.27 -9.96 8.93
N LEU A 73 -0.03 -10.40 8.73
CA LEU A 73 1.14 -9.53 8.82
C LEU A 73 1.12 -8.44 7.73
N TYR A 74 0.74 -8.79 6.50
CA TYR A 74 0.55 -7.79 5.44
C TYR A 74 -0.56 -6.79 5.79
N ALA A 75 -1.68 -7.27 6.34
CA ALA A 75 -2.78 -6.41 6.76
C ALA A 75 -2.39 -5.51 7.94
N ALA A 76 -1.63 -6.01 8.92
CA ALA A 76 -1.12 -5.22 10.05
C ALA A 76 -0.18 -4.09 9.58
N ALA A 77 0.79 -4.40 8.73
CA ALA A 77 1.68 -3.40 8.14
C ALA A 77 0.90 -2.32 7.37
N ARG A 78 -0.12 -2.73 6.62
CA ARG A 78 -1.03 -1.84 5.89
C ARG A 78 -1.82 -0.94 6.82
N ALA A 79 -2.46 -1.52 7.83
CA ALA A 79 -3.27 -0.77 8.80
C ALA A 79 -2.46 0.34 9.44
N HIS A 80 -1.22 0.05 9.82
CA HIS A 80 -0.31 1.04 10.40
C HIS A 80 0.06 2.13 9.39
N THR A 81 0.52 1.77 8.20
CA THR A 81 0.92 2.74 7.17
C THR A 81 -0.24 3.66 6.76
N LEU A 82 -1.44 3.10 6.57
CA LEU A 82 -2.59 3.89 6.14
C LEU A 82 -3.03 4.88 7.23
N ARG A 83 -3.08 4.47 8.51
CA ARG A 83 -3.55 5.33 9.60
C ARG A 83 -2.53 6.38 10.02
N GLU A 84 -1.25 6.02 10.06
CA GLU A 84 -0.22 6.90 10.60
C GLU A 84 0.39 7.82 9.54
N ILE A 85 0.33 7.43 8.26
CA ILE A 85 0.99 8.20 7.19
C ILE A 85 -0.02 8.68 6.15
N VAL A 86 -0.79 7.76 5.55
CA VAL A 86 -1.58 8.09 4.35
C VAL A 86 -2.80 8.94 4.71
N GLN A 87 -3.62 8.50 5.65
CA GLN A 87 -4.84 9.22 6.02
C GLN A 87 -4.57 10.64 6.57
N PRO A 88 -3.60 10.86 7.48
CA PRO A 88 -3.27 12.20 7.93
C PRO A 88 -2.80 13.10 6.78
N ALA A 89 -1.93 12.59 5.91
CA ALA A 89 -1.43 13.32 4.76
C ALA A 89 -2.57 13.73 3.79
N LEU A 90 -3.51 12.82 3.51
CA LEU A 90 -4.66 13.12 2.65
C LEU A 90 -5.59 14.17 3.26
N LYS A 91 -5.81 14.14 4.58
CA LYS A 91 -6.59 15.16 5.30
C LYS A 91 -5.96 16.55 5.17
N GLU A 92 -4.63 16.64 5.11
CA GLU A 92 -3.89 17.87 4.88
C GLU A 92 -3.86 18.33 3.40
N GLY A 93 -4.48 17.59 2.48
CA GLY A 93 -4.48 17.90 1.06
C GLY A 93 -3.20 17.48 0.32
N THR A 94 -2.38 16.61 0.93
CA THR A 94 -1.14 16.06 0.37
C THR A 94 -1.45 15.09 -0.78
N VAL A 95 -0.59 15.04 -1.78
CA VAL A 95 -0.57 13.97 -2.79
C VAL A 95 0.29 12.83 -2.24
N VAL A 96 -0.32 11.65 -2.11
CA VAL A 96 0.37 10.44 -1.64
C VAL A 96 0.51 9.46 -2.79
N ILE A 97 1.73 9.04 -3.07
CA ILE A 97 2.05 8.04 -4.10
C ILE A 97 2.44 6.75 -3.37
N SER A 98 1.72 5.66 -3.61
CA SER A 98 2.01 4.34 -3.02
C SER A 98 2.52 3.36 -4.07
N ASP A 99 3.61 2.68 -3.73
CA ASP A 99 4.08 1.50 -4.45
C ASP A 99 3.39 0.29 -3.81
N ARG A 100 2.32 -0.20 -4.45
CA ARG A 100 1.37 -1.24 -4.03
C ARG A 100 0.27 -0.76 -3.08
N SER A 101 -0.77 -1.61 -2.97
CA SER A 101 -1.89 -1.48 -2.05
C SER A 101 -2.40 -2.87 -1.60
N TYR A 102 -3.61 -2.92 -1.03
CA TYR A 102 -4.26 -4.17 -0.65
C TYR A 102 -4.55 -5.11 -1.84
N LEU A 103 -4.65 -4.58 -3.06
CA LEU A 103 -4.86 -5.38 -4.27
C LEU A 103 -3.71 -6.38 -4.50
N THR A 104 -2.49 -6.00 -4.10
CA THR A 104 -1.36 -6.93 -4.08
C THR A 104 -1.66 -8.15 -3.19
N SER A 105 -2.27 -7.97 -2.00
CA SER A 105 -2.63 -9.08 -1.11
C SER A 105 -3.72 -9.98 -1.72
N VAL A 106 -4.69 -9.41 -2.42
CA VAL A 106 -5.71 -10.19 -3.14
C VAL A 106 -5.06 -11.10 -4.19
N ALA A 107 -4.07 -10.58 -4.93
CA ALA A 107 -3.37 -11.35 -5.95
C ALA A 107 -2.43 -12.40 -5.36
N TYR A 108 -1.57 -12.03 -4.39
CA TYR A 108 -0.50 -12.89 -3.90
C TYR A 108 -0.95 -13.83 -2.78
N GLN A 109 -1.61 -13.34 -1.73
CA GLN A 109 -2.13 -14.17 -0.65
C GLN A 109 -3.40 -14.91 -1.07
N GLY A 110 -4.27 -14.26 -1.86
CA GLY A 110 -5.44 -14.90 -2.43
C GLY A 110 -5.05 -15.95 -3.47
N ALA A 111 -4.87 -15.55 -4.71
CA ALA A 111 -4.62 -16.47 -5.81
C ALA A 111 -3.26 -17.20 -5.70
N GLY A 112 -2.20 -16.49 -5.27
CA GLY A 112 -0.83 -17.04 -5.22
C GLY A 112 -0.61 -18.07 -4.10
N ARG A 113 -1.24 -17.89 -2.92
CA ARG A 113 -1.16 -18.82 -1.79
C ARG A 113 -2.39 -19.70 -1.66
N GLY A 114 -3.36 -19.60 -2.58
CA GLY A 114 -4.57 -20.41 -2.59
C GLY A 114 -5.58 -20.08 -1.48
N LEU A 115 -5.51 -18.88 -0.89
CA LEU A 115 -6.49 -18.44 0.08
C LEU A 115 -7.75 -17.91 -0.61
N ASP A 116 -8.91 -18.08 0.02
CA ASP A 116 -10.15 -17.51 -0.50
C ASP A 116 -10.03 -15.98 -0.58
N THR A 117 -10.32 -15.42 -1.74
CA THR A 117 -10.31 -13.98 -2.00
C THR A 117 -11.23 -13.23 -1.03
N LYS A 118 -12.38 -13.80 -0.67
CA LYS A 118 -13.30 -13.21 0.31
C LYS A 118 -12.64 -13.08 1.69
N LEU A 119 -11.92 -14.13 2.11
CA LEU A 119 -11.17 -14.11 3.36
C LEU A 119 -10.10 -13.01 3.35
N ILE A 120 -9.34 -12.87 2.25
CA ILE A 120 -8.35 -11.79 2.12
C ILE A 120 -9.02 -10.42 2.18
N MET A 121 -10.18 -10.24 1.56
CA MET A 121 -10.94 -8.99 1.63
C MET A 121 -11.40 -8.70 3.06
N GLU A 122 -11.90 -9.69 3.81
CA GLU A 122 -12.33 -9.51 5.21
C GLU A 122 -11.15 -9.18 6.13
N ILE A 123 -10.01 -9.86 5.99
CA ILE A 123 -8.78 -9.52 6.74
C ILE A 123 -8.36 -8.07 6.47
N ASN A 124 -8.48 -7.60 5.24
CA ASN A 124 -8.07 -6.25 4.86
C ASN A 124 -9.13 -5.19 5.16
N LYS A 125 -10.39 -5.53 5.35
CA LYS A 125 -11.49 -4.58 5.55
C LYS A 125 -11.21 -3.57 6.66
N VAL A 126 -10.79 -4.04 7.83
CA VAL A 126 -10.41 -3.18 8.94
C VAL A 126 -9.10 -2.42 8.68
N ALA A 127 -8.15 -3.06 8.00
CA ALA A 127 -6.87 -2.44 7.68
C ALA A 127 -7.03 -1.23 6.75
N ILE A 128 -7.87 -1.34 5.74
CA ILE A 128 -8.09 -0.26 4.76
C ILE A 128 -9.07 0.83 5.24
N ASP A 129 -9.96 0.52 6.20
CA ASP A 129 -10.84 1.46 6.90
C ASP A 129 -11.42 2.59 6.01
N GLY A 130 -12.20 2.21 5.01
CA GLY A 130 -12.79 3.15 4.07
C GLY A 130 -11.84 3.76 3.04
N MET A 131 -10.55 3.46 3.08
CA MET A 131 -9.58 3.77 2.03
C MET A 131 -9.73 2.78 0.85
N ILE A 132 -10.97 2.64 0.37
CA ILE A 132 -11.25 1.86 -0.83
C ILE A 132 -10.94 2.73 -2.04
N PRO A 133 -10.20 2.22 -3.04
CA PRO A 133 -9.81 2.95 -4.24
C PRO A 133 -10.96 3.59 -5.02
N ILE A 134 -12.19 3.15 -4.78
CA ILE A 134 -13.38 3.59 -5.50
C ILE A 134 -14.44 4.02 -4.48
N GLY A 135 -14.24 5.18 -3.86
CA GLY A 135 -15.21 5.81 -2.97
C GLY A 135 -15.58 7.21 -3.43
N ARG A 136 -16.84 7.64 -3.22
CA ARG A 136 -17.27 9.02 -3.50
C ARG A 136 -16.35 10.01 -2.79
N GLY A 137 -15.67 10.85 -3.58
CA GLY A 137 -14.80 11.93 -3.09
C GLY A 137 -13.31 11.58 -2.97
N GLN A 138 -12.90 10.34 -3.19
CA GLN A 138 -11.48 9.98 -3.29
C GLN A 138 -11.11 9.78 -4.76
N ARG A 139 -10.00 10.39 -5.17
CA ARG A 139 -9.41 10.17 -6.49
C ARG A 139 -8.24 9.21 -6.32
N GLU A 140 -8.41 7.99 -6.76
CA GLU A 140 -7.35 7.00 -6.86
C GLU A 140 -7.09 6.70 -8.33
N LEU A 141 -5.81 6.68 -8.68
CA LEU A 141 -5.34 6.24 -9.98
C LEU A 141 -4.52 4.98 -9.79
N ILE A 142 -4.99 3.87 -10.34
CA ILE A 142 -4.26 2.61 -10.40
C ILE A 142 -3.55 2.56 -11.75
N ILE A 143 -2.22 2.48 -11.72
CA ILE A 143 -1.39 2.31 -12.92
C ILE A 143 -0.78 0.91 -12.83
N GLY A 144 -1.24 0.03 -13.71
CA GLY A 144 -0.77 -1.35 -13.84
C GLY A 144 0.15 -1.54 -15.04
#